data_c0cc2448d6632f193b884d8cb4721381
#
_entry.id   c0cc2448d6632f193b884d8cb4721381
#
_cell.length_a   1.000
_cell.length_b   1.000
_cell.length_c   1.000
_cell.angle_alpha   90.00
_cell.angle_beta   90.00
_cell.angle_gamma   90.00
#
_symmetry.space_group_name_H-M   'P 1'
#
loop_
_entity.id
_entity.type
_entity.pdbx_description
1 polymer ?
#
loop_
_entity_poly.entity_id
_entity_poly.type
_entity_poly.pdbx_seq_one_letter_code
_entity_poly.pdbx_strand_id
1 'polypeptide(L)'
;MSNVRLALLLLLLLVSCLPALHALTFDPSGAVLGEQKTVVLLVEFSDAAHSMSSETIHKLIFAEMNRYYIEASFGKVSVAGKETTQWHRLPFASAAYDLAKPTTSDRERIRFATDAVYAADNEVDFKEYARVIILSATTVWPATVRMNVATHDGVIVNRAVIASESISLSALVREYGRLLGLDYLCDQTLFKAGRYPGAYLGSWDPMSNCLGFDEFGRPEKLVHFVAWNKMQLGWIEQSQIVKIKPGGTNFTSLAPLGSGGQGKLLVLIPESSKSYYMVEFREKTGYDTNLYDHGALITYYDGKTPLRVIDQNPMTSYFNDAAFDFRPGRLPVYVNPFTGFSVIVLENKNTLLKLMVSTAEKGKIAGKAERAIAEANSTIAANRDQGKTKGLEEADGFLKLAIDAFTMAKFEETLTLAKQAFEKALGATFPEAYTQAGKLLNQTRTKLEEAGRKPYKSQEAVKLLEKANVFYTQGVDAYEEGDWATALDLAQKAQALIEEAFRKEDEFAKQQETSRFLIISGAAVLLIALAASAIIQRRKKRK
;
A
#
# COMPACT_ATOMS: atom_id res chain seq x y z
N MET A 1 3.10 71.61 -15.89
CA MET A 1 3.29 70.89 -14.59
C MET A 1 2.09 70.08 -14.10
N SER A 2 0.98 69.97 -14.86
CA SER A 2 -0.23 69.24 -14.43
C SER A 2 -0.26 67.73 -14.78
N ASN A 3 0.36 67.37 -15.92
CA ASN A 3 0.26 65.98 -16.41
C ASN A 3 1.18 64.99 -15.68
N VAL A 4 2.29 65.46 -15.09
CA VAL A 4 3.20 64.56 -14.30
C VAL A 4 2.60 64.25 -12.93
N ARG A 5 1.86 65.18 -12.32
CA ARG A 5 1.17 64.95 -11.05
C ARG A 5 -0.01 64.01 -11.20
N LEU A 6 -0.73 64.05 -12.32
CA LEU A 6 -1.82 63.14 -12.62
C LEU A 6 -1.32 61.72 -12.91
N ALA A 7 -0.19 61.58 -13.62
CA ALA A 7 0.45 60.30 -13.88
C ALA A 7 1.01 59.66 -12.59
N LEU A 8 1.58 60.44 -11.67
CA LEU A 8 2.02 59.96 -10.37
C LEU A 8 0.84 59.56 -9.45
N LEU A 9 -0.28 60.28 -9.49
CA LEU A 9 -1.49 59.91 -8.74
C LEU A 9 -2.14 58.62 -9.29
N LEU A 10 -2.17 58.45 -10.60
CA LEU A 10 -2.65 57.19 -11.24
C LEU A 10 -1.73 56.00 -10.97
N LEU A 11 -0.39 56.24 -10.90
CA LEU A 11 0.55 55.18 -10.53
C LEU A 11 0.42 54.79 -9.04
N LEU A 12 0.18 55.76 -8.15
CA LEU A 12 -0.09 55.52 -6.73
C LEU A 12 -1.44 54.82 -6.49
N LEU A 13 -2.48 55.11 -7.29
CA LEU A 13 -3.77 54.41 -7.25
C LEU A 13 -3.69 52.98 -7.83
N LEU A 14 -2.85 52.72 -8.83
CA LEU A 14 -2.60 51.39 -9.37
C LEU A 14 -1.80 50.49 -8.39
N VAL A 15 -0.92 51.08 -7.59
CA VAL A 15 -0.18 50.34 -6.54
C VAL A 15 -1.06 50.03 -5.32
N SER A 16 -2.09 50.84 -5.04
CA SER A 16 -3.05 50.56 -3.95
C SER A 16 -4.17 49.57 -4.30
N CYS A 17 -4.33 49.22 -5.59
CA CYS A 17 -5.26 48.19 -6.07
C CYS A 17 -4.64 46.80 -6.27
N LEU A 18 -3.36 46.60 -5.93
CA LEU A 18 -2.85 45.24 -5.74
C LEU A 18 -3.53 44.70 -4.48
N PRO A 19 -4.34 43.63 -4.57
CA PRO A 19 -4.86 43.02 -3.36
C PRO A 19 -3.62 42.66 -2.52
N ALA A 20 -3.54 43.30 -1.35
CA ALA A 20 -2.52 42.92 -0.37
C ALA A 20 -2.61 41.42 -0.20
N LEU A 21 -1.58 40.72 -0.65
CA LEU A 21 -1.43 39.32 -0.42
C LEU A 21 -1.27 39.18 1.09
N HIS A 22 -2.41 39.08 1.81
CA HIS A 22 -2.35 38.69 3.20
C HIS A 22 -1.66 37.33 3.16
N ALA A 23 -0.37 37.36 3.46
CA ALA A 23 0.34 36.15 3.75
C ALA A 23 -0.53 35.43 4.79
N LEU A 24 -1.06 34.25 4.47
CA LEU A 24 -1.65 33.36 5.45
C LEU A 24 -0.53 33.06 6.47
N THR A 25 -0.35 33.99 7.40
CA THR A 25 0.41 33.72 8.61
C THR A 25 -0.55 32.88 9.45
N PHE A 26 -0.40 31.58 9.33
CA PHE A 26 -0.90 30.71 10.36
C PHE A 26 -0.03 31.01 11.57
N ASP A 27 -0.54 31.90 12.43
CA ASP A 27 0.05 32.14 13.73
C ASP A 27 -0.53 31.08 14.67
N PRO A 28 0.25 30.11 15.13
CA PRO A 28 -0.19 29.20 16.17
C PRO A 28 -0.21 29.97 17.49
N SER A 29 -1.22 30.82 17.70
CA SER A 29 -1.46 31.52 18.97
C SER A 29 -1.70 30.57 20.15
N GLY A 30 -1.35 29.29 19.98
CA GLY A 30 -1.50 28.22 20.94
C GLY A 30 -0.54 27.06 20.71
N ALA A 31 0.71 27.32 20.21
CA ALA A 31 1.70 26.27 20.05
C ALA A 31 1.90 25.47 21.35
N VAL A 32 1.74 24.16 21.27
CA VAL A 32 1.97 23.23 22.39
C VAL A 32 3.37 22.66 22.22
N LEU A 33 4.29 23.14 23.06
CA LEU A 33 5.71 22.80 23.02
C LEU A 33 6.22 22.42 24.41
N GLY A 34 7.34 21.72 24.46
CA GLY A 34 8.01 21.31 25.69
C GLY A 34 7.30 20.20 26.45
N GLU A 35 7.72 20.04 27.69
CA GLU A 35 7.18 19.02 28.58
C GLU A 35 5.76 19.36 29.03
N GLN A 36 4.82 18.46 28.79
CA GLN A 36 3.44 18.54 29.25
C GLN A 36 3.34 17.83 30.60
N LYS A 37 3.56 18.56 31.69
CA LYS A 37 3.42 18.04 33.05
C LYS A 37 1.98 17.60 33.27
N THR A 38 1.78 16.31 33.50
CA THR A 38 0.47 15.66 33.56
C THR A 38 0.31 14.93 34.88
N VAL A 39 -0.81 15.15 35.57
CA VAL A 39 -1.23 14.31 36.70
C VAL A 39 -2.33 13.35 36.27
N VAL A 40 -2.25 12.12 36.76
CA VAL A 40 -3.28 11.09 36.56
C VAL A 40 -3.99 10.83 37.86
N LEU A 41 -5.27 11.19 37.93
CA LEU A 41 -6.12 10.93 39.08
C LEU A 41 -6.74 9.53 38.94
N LEU A 42 -6.43 8.64 39.86
CA LEU A 42 -6.95 7.28 39.90
C LEU A 42 -8.20 7.25 40.79
N VAL A 43 -9.36 6.87 40.24
CA VAL A 43 -10.62 6.89 40.99
C VAL A 43 -11.35 5.55 40.91
N GLU A 44 -11.89 5.15 42.08
CA GLU A 44 -12.70 3.96 42.27
C GLU A 44 -14.03 4.28 42.95
N PHE A 45 -14.89 3.28 43.13
CA PHE A 45 -16.24 3.45 43.70
C PHE A 45 -16.48 2.46 44.85
N SER A 46 -17.53 2.70 45.63
CA SER A 46 -17.91 1.77 46.68
C SER A 46 -18.38 0.40 46.17
N ASP A 47 -18.87 0.37 44.90
CA ASP A 47 -19.40 -0.80 44.20
C ASP A 47 -18.46 -1.33 43.11
N ALA A 48 -17.32 -0.69 42.85
CA ALA A 48 -16.35 -1.08 41.82
C ALA A 48 -14.92 -0.65 42.20
N ALA A 49 -14.10 -1.63 42.52
CA ALA A 49 -12.68 -1.46 42.75
C ALA A 49 -11.90 -1.54 41.45
N HIS A 50 -10.71 -0.94 41.42
CA HIS A 50 -9.78 -1.01 40.30
C HIS A 50 -9.23 -2.42 40.09
N SER A 51 -8.78 -2.68 38.88
CA SER A 51 -8.13 -3.94 38.48
C SER A 51 -6.70 -3.75 37.98
N MET A 52 -6.37 -2.54 37.48
CA MET A 52 -5.04 -2.25 36.97
C MET A 52 -4.11 -1.71 38.04
N SER A 53 -2.84 -2.12 37.98
CA SER A 53 -1.81 -1.56 38.86
C SER A 53 -1.38 -0.16 38.38
N SER A 54 -0.98 0.70 39.33
CA SER A 54 -0.42 2.02 39.04
C SER A 54 0.78 1.94 38.08
N GLU A 55 1.61 0.89 38.20
CA GLU A 55 2.75 0.68 37.28
C GLU A 55 2.29 0.45 35.85
N THR A 56 1.22 -0.32 35.61
CA THR A 56 0.66 -0.53 34.27
C THR A 56 0.14 0.78 33.69
N ILE A 57 -0.54 1.58 34.49
CA ILE A 57 -1.04 2.91 34.09
C ILE A 57 0.12 3.86 33.81
N HIS A 58 1.13 3.87 34.67
CA HIS A 58 2.35 4.67 34.46
C HIS A 58 3.00 4.36 33.13
N LYS A 59 3.19 3.08 32.82
CA LYS A 59 3.75 2.62 31.54
C LYS A 59 2.90 3.07 30.37
N LEU A 60 1.58 2.91 30.41
CA LEU A 60 0.68 3.31 29.33
C LEU A 60 0.80 4.81 29.02
N ILE A 61 0.84 5.65 30.05
CA ILE A 61 0.80 7.12 29.89
C ILE A 61 2.21 7.69 29.69
N PHE A 62 3.12 7.42 30.61
CA PHE A 62 4.42 8.11 30.63
C PHE A 62 5.52 7.38 29.83
N ALA A 63 5.27 6.14 29.37
CA ALA A 63 6.14 5.48 28.43
C ALA A 63 5.51 5.38 27.03
N GLU A 64 4.34 4.77 26.86
CA GLU A 64 3.78 4.47 25.54
C GLU A 64 3.15 5.71 24.88
N MET A 65 2.26 6.43 25.56
CA MET A 65 1.69 7.66 25.03
C MET A 65 2.75 8.75 24.87
N ASN A 66 3.67 8.89 25.83
CA ASN A 66 4.79 9.83 25.71
C ASN A 66 5.64 9.55 24.46
N ARG A 67 5.98 8.28 24.18
CA ARG A 67 6.71 7.90 22.95
C ARG A 67 5.98 8.34 21.70
N TYR A 68 4.65 8.16 21.67
CA TYR A 68 3.85 8.65 20.54
C TYR A 68 3.98 10.16 20.36
N TYR A 69 3.82 10.95 21.45
CA TYR A 69 3.87 12.40 21.35
C TYR A 69 5.27 12.92 21.01
N ILE A 70 6.33 12.29 21.49
CA ILE A 70 7.71 12.60 21.09
C ILE A 70 7.87 12.40 19.59
N GLU A 71 7.47 11.25 19.07
CA GLU A 71 7.59 10.95 17.63
C GLU A 71 6.67 11.85 16.80
N ALA A 72 5.41 11.97 17.15
CA ALA A 72 4.42 12.76 16.42
C ALA A 72 4.75 14.25 16.36
N SER A 73 5.40 14.80 17.39
CA SER A 73 5.80 16.20 17.48
C SER A 73 7.22 16.50 16.97
N PHE A 74 7.93 15.49 16.43
CA PHE A 74 9.33 15.63 16.04
C PHE A 74 10.25 16.00 17.20
N GLY A 75 9.98 15.46 18.40
CA GLY A 75 10.69 15.75 19.64
C GLY A 75 10.34 17.07 20.30
N LYS A 76 9.34 17.81 19.78
CA LYS A 76 8.96 19.12 20.33
C LYS A 76 8.10 19.02 21.59
N VAL A 77 7.45 17.89 21.81
CA VAL A 77 6.58 17.64 22.97
C VAL A 77 6.96 16.34 23.66
N SER A 78 6.98 16.36 24.98
CA SER A 78 7.03 15.18 25.82
C SER A 78 5.89 15.22 26.84
N VAL A 79 5.47 14.06 27.33
CA VAL A 79 4.48 13.92 28.41
C VAL A 79 5.17 13.31 29.62
N ALA A 80 5.21 14.04 30.73
CA ALA A 80 5.84 13.60 31.95
C ALA A 80 4.94 13.92 33.16
N GLY A 81 5.08 13.15 34.23
CA GLY A 81 4.30 13.37 35.42
C GLY A 81 4.18 12.11 36.28
N LYS A 82 3.10 12.02 37.01
CA LYS A 82 2.81 10.87 37.86
C LYS A 82 1.30 10.67 38.03
N GLU A 83 0.91 9.49 38.44
CA GLU A 83 -0.40 9.16 38.93
C GLU A 83 -0.49 9.45 40.45
N THR A 84 -1.72 9.55 40.97
CA THR A 84 -1.94 9.59 42.43
C THR A 84 -1.42 8.31 43.07
N THR A 85 -0.93 8.41 44.30
CA THR A 85 -0.31 7.28 45.02
C THR A 85 -1.34 6.22 45.44
N GLN A 86 -2.62 6.60 45.47
CA GLN A 86 -3.73 5.72 45.79
C GLN A 86 -4.91 5.95 44.85
N TRP A 87 -5.80 4.95 44.79
CA TRP A 87 -7.10 5.09 44.17
C TRP A 87 -8.04 5.83 45.11
N HIS A 88 -8.54 6.98 44.67
CA HIS A 88 -9.47 7.79 45.43
C HIS A 88 -10.90 7.29 45.26
N ARG A 89 -11.57 7.01 46.41
CA ARG A 89 -12.96 6.58 46.38
C ARG A 89 -13.89 7.76 46.19
N LEU A 90 -14.69 7.74 45.12
CA LEU A 90 -15.67 8.78 44.85
C LEU A 90 -16.89 8.69 45.78
N PRO A 91 -17.61 9.83 46.02
CA PRO A 91 -18.68 9.90 47.00
C PRO A 91 -19.91 9.07 46.64
N PHE A 92 -20.12 8.74 45.38
CA PHE A 92 -21.28 7.99 44.90
C PHE A 92 -20.86 6.66 44.25
N ALA A 93 -21.80 5.70 44.19
CA ALA A 93 -21.63 4.46 43.47
C ALA A 93 -21.48 4.73 41.94
N SER A 94 -20.81 3.82 41.22
CA SER A 94 -20.49 3.99 39.82
C SER A 94 -21.71 4.28 38.94
N ALA A 95 -22.83 3.60 39.21
CA ALA A 95 -24.09 3.78 38.46
C ALA A 95 -24.67 5.21 38.57
N ALA A 96 -24.30 5.99 39.60
CA ALA A 96 -24.76 7.36 39.76
C ALA A 96 -24.15 8.34 38.72
N TYR A 97 -23.08 7.94 38.03
CA TYR A 97 -22.41 8.77 37.03
C TYR A 97 -22.79 8.40 35.57
N ASP A 98 -23.23 7.17 35.28
CA ASP A 98 -23.66 6.63 33.96
C ASP A 98 -22.73 7.04 32.79
N LEU A 99 -21.44 6.74 32.93
CA LEU A 99 -20.39 7.23 32.01
C LEU A 99 -20.08 6.28 30.85
N ALA A 100 -20.71 5.10 30.79
CA ALA A 100 -20.35 4.05 29.83
C ALA A 100 -20.80 4.31 28.37
N LYS A 101 -21.59 5.37 28.13
CA LYS A 101 -22.20 5.63 26.82
C LYS A 101 -21.58 6.83 26.13
N PRO A 102 -21.43 6.79 24.78
CA PRO A 102 -21.01 7.96 24.00
C PRO A 102 -21.99 9.13 24.15
N THR A 103 -23.26 8.87 24.45
CA THR A 103 -24.34 9.84 24.60
C THR A 103 -24.49 10.39 26.04
N THR A 104 -23.61 9.98 26.96
CA THR A 104 -23.57 10.55 28.33
C THR A 104 -23.52 12.08 28.28
N SER A 105 -24.32 12.76 29.07
CA SER A 105 -24.41 14.21 29.05
C SER A 105 -23.12 14.88 29.56
N ASP A 106 -22.83 16.09 29.04
CA ASP A 106 -21.69 16.87 29.54
C ASP A 106 -21.83 17.17 31.04
N ARG A 107 -23.04 17.32 31.56
CA ARG A 107 -23.29 17.54 33.00
C ARG A 107 -22.80 16.36 33.85
N GLU A 108 -23.09 15.14 33.45
CA GLU A 108 -22.65 13.93 34.15
C GLU A 108 -21.13 13.76 34.09
N ARG A 109 -20.54 14.01 32.94
CA ARG A 109 -19.08 14.01 32.77
C ARG A 109 -18.39 15.06 33.61
N ILE A 110 -18.93 16.30 33.64
CA ILE A 110 -18.41 17.40 34.48
C ILE A 110 -18.53 17.03 35.96
N ARG A 111 -19.68 16.49 36.41
CA ARG A 111 -19.87 16.05 37.79
C ARG A 111 -18.82 15.02 38.21
N PHE A 112 -18.64 13.96 37.40
CA PHE A 112 -17.64 12.94 37.66
C PHE A 112 -16.22 13.53 37.76
N ALA A 113 -15.83 14.36 36.78
CA ALA A 113 -14.52 14.99 36.79
C ALA A 113 -14.33 15.94 37.98
N THR A 114 -15.37 16.64 38.38
CA THR A 114 -15.36 17.52 39.58
C THR A 114 -15.14 16.72 40.86
N ASP A 115 -15.89 15.65 41.04
CA ASP A 115 -15.77 14.78 42.22
C ASP A 115 -14.38 14.10 42.26
N ALA A 116 -13.82 13.74 41.11
CA ALA A 116 -12.47 13.18 41.01
C ALA A 116 -11.38 14.19 41.40
N VAL A 117 -11.48 15.45 40.93
CA VAL A 117 -10.54 16.51 41.33
C VAL A 117 -10.61 16.75 42.82
N TYR A 118 -11.81 16.88 43.39
CA TYR A 118 -11.96 17.10 44.86
C TYR A 118 -11.46 15.92 45.68
N ALA A 119 -11.65 14.69 45.22
CA ALA A 119 -11.17 13.52 45.94
C ALA A 119 -9.63 13.48 46.01
N ALA A 120 -8.93 14.00 44.98
CA ALA A 120 -7.47 14.04 44.91
C ALA A 120 -6.84 15.35 45.42
N ASP A 121 -7.65 16.37 45.75
CA ASP A 121 -7.20 17.75 46.02
C ASP A 121 -6.27 17.88 47.24
N ASN A 122 -6.33 16.96 48.19
CA ASN A 122 -5.44 16.93 49.35
C ASN A 122 -4.07 16.26 49.05
N GLU A 123 -3.99 15.47 47.98
CA GLU A 123 -2.77 14.76 47.58
C GLU A 123 -1.99 15.51 46.49
N VAL A 124 -2.70 16.18 45.58
CA VAL A 124 -2.15 16.77 44.35
C VAL A 124 -2.02 18.26 44.49
N ASP A 125 -0.79 18.79 44.38
CA ASP A 125 -0.55 20.20 44.09
C ASP A 125 -0.75 20.47 42.60
N PHE A 126 -1.94 20.93 42.22
CA PHE A 126 -2.30 21.17 40.81
C PHE A 126 -1.46 22.28 40.14
N LYS A 127 -0.74 23.11 40.93
CA LYS A 127 0.21 24.10 40.34
C LYS A 127 1.36 23.49 39.58
N GLU A 128 1.73 22.25 39.92
CA GLU A 128 2.80 21.53 39.27
C GLU A 128 2.42 20.99 37.89
N TYR A 129 1.12 20.93 37.56
CA TYR A 129 0.62 20.22 36.39
C TYR A 129 -0.14 21.12 35.43
N ALA A 130 0.18 20.95 34.12
CA ALA A 130 -0.52 21.63 33.03
C ALA A 130 -1.73 20.80 32.54
N ARG A 131 -1.75 19.49 32.81
CA ARG A 131 -2.72 18.55 32.24
C ARG A 131 -3.23 17.60 33.33
N VAL A 132 -4.52 17.20 33.20
CA VAL A 132 -5.18 16.27 34.08
C VAL A 132 -5.80 15.12 33.29
N ILE A 133 -5.51 13.90 33.69
CA ILE A 133 -6.16 12.67 33.19
C ILE A 133 -6.85 12.04 34.40
N ILE A 134 -8.09 11.58 34.26
CA ILE A 134 -8.86 10.89 35.28
C ILE A 134 -9.15 9.48 34.77
N LEU A 135 -8.62 8.47 35.45
CA LEU A 135 -8.85 7.08 35.16
C LEU A 135 -9.78 6.44 36.18
N SER A 136 -10.82 5.82 35.69
CA SER A 136 -11.88 5.19 36.45
C SER A 136 -11.74 3.67 36.50
N ALA A 137 -11.97 3.08 37.65
CA ALA A 137 -12.08 1.62 37.82
C ALA A 137 -13.27 1.00 37.05
N THR A 138 -14.18 1.81 36.51
CA THR A 138 -15.33 1.35 35.73
C THR A 138 -15.25 1.79 34.27
N THR A 139 -16.14 1.23 33.44
CA THR A 139 -16.27 1.64 32.07
C THR A 139 -16.69 3.10 31.96
N VAL A 140 -15.82 3.90 31.34
CA VAL A 140 -16.06 5.30 31.00
C VAL A 140 -15.84 5.45 29.49
N TRP A 141 -16.82 6.02 28.82
CA TRP A 141 -16.60 6.42 27.41
C TRP A 141 -15.58 7.56 27.39
N PRO A 142 -14.42 7.37 26.72
CA PRO A 142 -13.36 8.36 26.76
C PRO A 142 -13.81 9.72 26.24
N ALA A 143 -13.49 10.78 26.97
CA ALA A 143 -13.82 12.14 26.57
C ALA A 143 -12.88 13.16 27.19
N THR A 144 -12.69 14.29 26.52
CA THR A 144 -12.08 15.49 27.11
C THR A 144 -13.17 16.43 27.60
N VAL A 145 -13.22 16.64 28.87
CA VAL A 145 -14.25 17.43 29.57
C VAL A 145 -13.74 18.84 29.80
N ARG A 146 -14.57 19.85 29.47
CA ARG A 146 -14.37 21.24 29.91
C ARG A 146 -15.14 21.48 31.20
N MET A 147 -14.47 22.00 32.19
CA MET A 147 -15.03 22.25 33.52
C MET A 147 -14.37 23.47 34.16
N ASN A 148 -14.81 23.89 35.34
CA ASN A 148 -14.14 24.93 36.13
C ASN A 148 -14.20 24.50 37.60
N VAL A 149 -13.16 23.80 38.04
CA VAL A 149 -13.07 23.27 39.41
C VAL A 149 -11.94 23.98 40.12
N ALA A 150 -12.28 24.72 41.16
CA ALA A 150 -11.30 25.39 42.02
C ALA A 150 -10.72 24.38 43.02
N THR A 151 -9.41 24.33 43.14
CA THR A 151 -8.67 23.47 44.05
C THR A 151 -8.19 24.27 45.27
N HIS A 152 -7.82 23.59 46.36
CA HIS A 152 -7.37 24.28 47.57
C HIS A 152 -6.07 25.07 47.40
N ASP A 153 -5.23 24.68 46.45
CA ASP A 153 -4.00 25.38 46.09
C ASP A 153 -4.24 26.64 45.20
N GLY A 154 -5.50 26.93 44.87
CA GLY A 154 -5.93 28.11 44.11
C GLY A 154 -5.85 27.97 42.61
N VAL A 155 -5.64 26.76 42.07
CA VAL A 155 -5.71 26.48 40.65
C VAL A 155 -7.16 26.21 40.21
N ILE A 156 -7.52 26.63 39.02
CA ILE A 156 -8.79 26.22 38.40
C ILE A 156 -8.48 25.18 37.34
N VAL A 157 -8.87 23.92 37.58
CA VAL A 157 -8.81 22.86 36.60
C VAL A 157 -9.92 23.08 35.58
N ASN A 158 -9.58 23.44 34.36
CA ASN A 158 -10.52 23.83 33.31
C ASN A 158 -10.77 22.73 32.28
N ARG A 159 -9.91 21.70 32.22
CA ARG A 159 -10.02 20.55 31.34
C ARG A 159 -9.40 19.31 31.94
N ALA A 160 -10.03 18.16 31.68
CA ALA A 160 -9.46 16.86 31.98
C ALA A 160 -9.86 15.83 30.91
N VAL A 161 -9.01 14.85 30.66
CA VAL A 161 -9.40 13.59 30.00
C VAL A 161 -10.07 12.71 31.08
N ILE A 162 -11.23 12.14 30.75
CA ILE A 162 -11.86 11.09 31.55
C ILE A 162 -11.87 9.79 30.74
N ALA A 163 -11.52 8.67 31.35
CA ALA A 163 -11.51 7.37 30.71
C ALA A 163 -11.58 6.22 31.72
N SER A 164 -11.83 5.02 31.24
CA SER A 164 -11.63 3.78 31.98
C SER A 164 -10.13 3.50 32.19
N GLU A 165 -9.76 2.82 33.24
CA GLU A 165 -8.40 2.30 33.46
C GLU A 165 -7.92 1.42 32.29
N SER A 166 -8.84 0.74 31.59
CA SER A 166 -8.56 -0.14 30.44
C SER A 166 -8.59 0.57 29.10
N ILE A 167 -8.43 1.90 29.06
CA ILE A 167 -8.41 2.68 27.82
C ILE A 167 -7.31 2.20 26.88
N SER A 168 -7.62 2.10 25.57
CA SER A 168 -6.60 1.80 24.54
C SER A 168 -5.68 3.00 24.32
N LEU A 169 -4.44 2.73 23.88
CA LEU A 169 -3.47 3.79 23.58
C LEU A 169 -4.00 4.76 22.52
N SER A 170 -4.69 4.28 21.47
CA SER A 170 -5.24 5.15 20.41
C SER A 170 -6.34 6.08 20.93
N ALA A 171 -7.24 5.58 21.75
CA ALA A 171 -8.27 6.40 22.40
C ALA A 171 -7.65 7.42 23.37
N LEU A 172 -6.64 7.02 24.14
CA LEU A 172 -5.91 7.91 25.03
C LEU A 172 -5.18 9.03 24.26
N VAL A 173 -4.48 8.69 23.19
CA VAL A 173 -3.83 9.67 22.30
C VAL A 173 -4.85 10.65 21.72
N ARG A 174 -5.99 10.18 21.25
CA ARG A 174 -7.05 11.04 20.72
C ARG A 174 -7.55 12.03 21.77
N GLU A 175 -7.90 11.55 22.95
CA GLU A 175 -8.44 12.42 24.01
C GLU A 175 -7.37 13.36 24.57
N TYR A 176 -6.12 12.92 24.64
CA TYR A 176 -5.03 13.81 25.01
C TYR A 176 -4.76 14.87 23.93
N GLY A 177 -4.89 14.52 22.63
CA GLY A 177 -4.89 15.49 21.53
C GLY A 177 -5.97 16.57 21.70
N ARG A 178 -7.18 16.17 22.15
CA ARG A 178 -8.25 17.10 22.55
C ARG A 178 -7.84 18.01 23.71
N LEU A 179 -7.16 17.43 24.71
CA LEU A 179 -6.65 18.19 25.86
C LEU A 179 -5.58 19.22 25.44
N LEU A 180 -4.78 18.89 24.41
CA LEU A 180 -3.82 19.81 23.80
C LEU A 180 -4.46 20.88 22.92
N GLY A 181 -5.74 20.76 22.56
CA GLY A 181 -6.49 21.78 21.81
C GLY A 181 -6.96 21.37 20.42
N LEU A 182 -6.70 20.16 19.97
CA LEU A 182 -7.23 19.66 18.70
C LEU A 182 -8.75 19.47 18.75
N ASP A 183 -9.38 19.54 17.60
CA ASP A 183 -10.80 19.18 17.44
C ASP A 183 -10.95 17.78 16.85
N TYR A 184 -12.09 17.13 17.11
CA TYR A 184 -12.43 15.90 16.41
C TYR A 184 -12.62 16.17 14.91
N LEU A 185 -12.12 15.27 14.08
CA LEU A 185 -12.25 15.32 12.63
C LEU A 185 -13.32 14.34 12.11
N CYS A 186 -14.28 13.97 12.97
CA CYS A 186 -15.44 13.16 12.64
C CYS A 186 -16.73 14.01 12.71
N ASP A 187 -17.81 13.53 12.10
CA ASP A 187 -19.13 14.19 12.20
C ASP A 187 -19.76 13.97 13.57
N GLN A 188 -19.61 14.95 14.42
CA GLN A 188 -20.15 14.94 15.78
C GLN A 188 -21.69 14.91 15.82
N THR A 189 -22.36 15.37 14.77
CA THR A 189 -23.81 15.35 14.68
C THR A 189 -24.31 13.92 14.45
N LEU A 190 -23.70 13.22 13.50
CA LEU A 190 -24.01 11.81 13.26
C LEU A 190 -23.62 10.93 14.46
N PHE A 191 -22.47 11.19 15.09
CA PHE A 191 -22.04 10.50 16.29
C PHE A 191 -23.05 10.62 17.43
N LYS A 192 -23.50 11.84 17.74
CA LYS A 192 -24.52 12.10 18.77
C LYS A 192 -25.88 11.48 18.44
N ALA A 193 -26.19 11.31 17.17
CA ALA A 193 -27.39 10.63 16.70
C ALA A 193 -27.29 9.10 16.71
N GLY A 194 -26.17 8.52 17.24
CA GLY A 194 -25.92 7.07 17.25
C GLY A 194 -25.71 6.46 15.86
N ARG A 195 -25.35 7.30 14.87
CA ARG A 195 -25.05 6.89 13.50
C ARG A 195 -23.54 6.91 13.28
N TYR A 196 -23.06 6.05 12.38
CA TYR A 196 -21.63 6.09 12.01
C TYR A 196 -21.26 7.51 11.57
N PRO A 197 -20.25 8.15 12.19
CA PRO A 197 -19.99 9.58 12.00
C PRO A 197 -19.37 9.93 10.64
N GLY A 198 -19.37 9.02 9.69
CA GLY A 198 -18.82 9.23 8.37
C GLY A 198 -17.43 9.85 8.48
N ALA A 199 -16.39 9.06 8.66
CA ALA A 199 -15.06 9.61 8.83
C ALA A 199 -14.70 10.46 7.62
N TYR A 200 -14.48 11.75 7.81
CA TYR A 200 -14.02 12.65 6.76
C TYR A 200 -12.59 12.36 6.31
N LEU A 201 -11.82 11.69 7.17
CA LEU A 201 -10.42 11.32 6.94
C LEU A 201 -10.15 9.80 7.01
N GLY A 202 -11.16 8.97 7.31
CA GLY A 202 -10.92 7.54 7.54
C GLY A 202 -9.86 7.30 8.63
N SER A 203 -9.04 6.29 8.43
CA SER A 203 -7.97 5.89 9.37
C SER A 203 -6.65 6.67 9.21
N TRP A 204 -6.67 7.85 8.59
CA TRP A 204 -5.47 8.66 8.37
C TRP A 204 -5.05 9.53 9.56
N ASP A 205 -5.91 9.69 10.57
CA ASP A 205 -5.65 10.54 11.74
C ASP A 205 -6.41 10.02 12.98
N PRO A 206 -5.80 9.96 14.17
CA PRO A 206 -6.48 9.54 15.40
C PRO A 206 -7.71 10.38 15.74
N MET A 207 -7.73 11.68 15.34
CA MET A 207 -8.86 12.58 15.62
C MET A 207 -10.07 12.32 14.73
N SER A 208 -9.95 11.53 13.67
CA SER A 208 -11.06 11.20 12.76
C SER A 208 -11.90 10.02 13.24
N ASN A 209 -11.35 9.18 14.10
CA ASN A 209 -12.03 7.99 14.59
C ASN A 209 -12.68 8.23 15.96
N CYS A 210 -13.93 8.66 15.96
CA CYS A 210 -14.69 8.92 17.18
C CYS A 210 -15.24 7.68 17.88
N LEU A 211 -15.21 6.50 17.25
CA LEU A 211 -15.79 5.27 17.80
C LEU A 211 -14.74 4.28 18.34
N GLY A 212 -13.45 4.48 18.07
CA GLY A 212 -12.39 3.54 18.44
C GLY A 212 -12.30 2.29 17.55
N PHE A 213 -13.04 2.28 16.43
CA PHE A 213 -13.02 1.23 15.41
C PHE A 213 -12.75 1.85 14.06
N ASP A 214 -12.02 1.11 13.22
CA ASP A 214 -11.83 1.50 11.82
C ASP A 214 -13.13 1.26 11.00
N GLU A 215 -13.10 1.66 9.75
CA GLU A 215 -14.22 1.49 8.82
C GLU A 215 -14.62 0.02 8.57
N PHE A 216 -13.81 -0.94 9.01
CA PHE A 216 -14.08 -2.38 8.93
C PHE A 216 -14.56 -2.97 10.27
N GLY A 217 -14.81 -2.12 11.27
CA GLY A 217 -15.22 -2.55 12.61
C GLY A 217 -14.10 -3.19 13.45
N ARG A 218 -12.83 -3.03 13.06
CA ARG A 218 -11.67 -3.52 13.80
C ARG A 218 -11.17 -2.44 14.76
N PRO A 219 -10.52 -2.83 15.88
CA PRO A 219 -9.88 -1.85 16.77
C PRO A 219 -8.98 -0.90 16.00
N GLU A 220 -9.11 0.39 16.30
CA GLU A 220 -8.33 1.45 15.68
C GLU A 220 -6.83 1.20 15.87
N LYS A 221 -6.07 1.34 14.79
CA LYS A 221 -4.62 1.34 14.84
C LYS A 221 -4.11 2.76 14.94
N LEU A 222 -3.18 2.98 15.87
CA LEU A 222 -2.59 4.30 16.06
C LEU A 222 -1.67 4.66 14.91
N VAL A 223 -1.92 5.82 14.30
CA VAL A 223 -1.14 6.44 13.22
C VAL A 223 -0.73 7.85 13.62
N HIS A 224 0.10 8.53 12.84
CA HIS A 224 0.42 9.93 13.07
C HIS A 224 -0.79 10.84 12.82
N PHE A 225 -0.80 11.98 13.53
CA PHE A 225 -1.68 13.11 13.16
C PHE A 225 -1.36 13.59 11.75
N VAL A 226 -2.39 13.97 10.98
CA VAL A 226 -2.21 14.67 9.70
C VAL A 226 -1.48 16.01 9.89
N ALA A 227 -0.88 16.52 8.82
CA ALA A 227 -0.13 17.78 8.86
C ALA A 227 -0.96 18.95 9.40
N TRP A 228 -2.26 18.99 9.13
CA TRP A 228 -3.20 19.96 9.69
C TRP A 228 -3.16 20.02 11.21
N ASN A 229 -3.31 18.88 11.88
CA ASN A 229 -3.28 18.80 13.35
C ASN A 229 -1.90 19.17 13.91
N LYS A 230 -0.83 18.66 13.26
CA LYS A 230 0.55 19.03 13.66
C LYS A 230 0.83 20.53 13.49
N MET A 231 0.27 21.15 12.45
CA MET A 231 0.38 22.58 12.21
C MET A 231 -0.38 23.38 13.25
N GLN A 232 -1.60 22.97 13.65
CA GLN A 232 -2.36 23.62 14.72
C GLN A 232 -1.64 23.59 16.06
N LEU A 233 -0.91 22.51 16.36
CA LEU A 233 -0.13 22.37 17.57
C LEU A 233 1.24 23.08 17.50
N GLY A 234 1.58 23.71 16.37
CA GLY A 234 2.86 24.38 16.18
C GLY A 234 4.04 23.42 15.95
N TRP A 235 3.77 22.17 15.59
CA TRP A 235 4.83 21.18 15.37
C TRP A 235 5.47 21.27 13.99
N ILE A 236 4.72 21.74 12.97
CA ILE A 236 5.23 22.03 11.63
C ILE A 236 5.61 23.51 11.55
N GLU A 237 6.84 23.79 11.17
CA GLU A 237 7.37 25.15 11.02
C GLU A 237 7.00 25.76 9.67
N GLN A 238 6.94 27.09 9.58
CA GLN A 238 6.68 27.78 8.31
C GLN A 238 7.70 27.42 7.22
N SER A 239 8.95 27.17 7.62
CA SER A 239 10.02 26.71 6.72
C SER A 239 9.74 25.36 6.08
N GLN A 240 8.90 24.52 6.68
CA GLN A 240 8.54 23.17 6.22
C GLN A 240 7.28 23.18 5.32
N ILE A 241 6.62 24.33 5.18
CA ILE A 241 5.42 24.50 4.37
C ILE A 241 5.77 25.14 3.02
N VAL A 242 5.31 24.54 1.94
CA VAL A 242 5.40 25.09 0.58
C VAL A 242 4.04 25.69 0.21
N LYS A 243 3.95 27.01 0.11
CA LYS A 243 2.74 27.71 -0.32
C LYS A 243 2.75 27.89 -1.83
N ILE A 244 1.75 27.32 -2.51
CA ILE A 244 1.65 27.37 -3.97
C ILE A 244 0.32 28.00 -4.37
N LYS A 245 0.40 29.06 -5.18
CA LYS A 245 -0.80 29.68 -5.77
C LYS A 245 -1.33 28.81 -6.92
N PRO A 246 -2.65 28.62 -7.05
CA PRO A 246 -3.25 28.05 -8.24
C PRO A 246 -2.87 28.82 -9.52
N GLY A 247 -2.77 28.10 -10.64
CA GLY A 247 -2.57 28.71 -11.97
C GLY A 247 -1.13 28.71 -12.50
N GLY A 248 -0.12 28.47 -11.65
CA GLY A 248 1.27 28.29 -12.07
C GLY A 248 1.71 26.84 -12.09
N THR A 249 2.91 26.57 -12.60
CA THR A 249 3.57 25.27 -12.48
C THR A 249 4.68 25.35 -11.45
N ASN A 250 4.59 24.53 -10.42
CA ASN A 250 5.54 24.47 -9.32
C ASN A 250 5.94 23.02 -9.06
N PHE A 251 7.24 22.77 -8.95
CA PHE A 251 7.80 21.50 -8.54
C PHE A 251 8.25 21.56 -7.09
N THR A 252 7.96 20.52 -6.35
CA THR A 252 8.42 20.38 -4.97
C THR A 252 8.60 18.94 -4.59
N SER A 253 9.27 18.72 -3.46
CA SER A 253 9.42 17.38 -2.89
C SER A 253 9.04 17.44 -1.42
N LEU A 254 8.32 16.42 -0.96
CA LEU A 254 7.91 16.25 0.43
C LEU A 254 8.65 15.08 1.05
N ALA A 255 9.15 15.28 2.26
CA ALA A 255 9.59 14.19 3.13
C ALA A 255 8.36 13.53 3.78
N PRO A 256 8.45 12.24 4.16
CA PRO A 256 7.38 11.57 4.88
C PRO A 256 7.04 12.30 6.18
N LEU A 257 5.75 12.45 6.46
CA LEU A 257 5.29 13.15 7.66
C LEU A 257 5.74 12.48 8.97
N GLY A 258 6.03 11.18 8.95
CA GLY A 258 6.57 10.41 10.07
C GLY A 258 8.09 10.44 10.22
N SER A 259 8.84 11.11 9.33
CA SER A 259 10.32 11.01 9.24
C SER A 259 11.11 11.96 10.14
N GLY A 260 10.59 12.33 11.31
CA GLY A 260 11.34 13.17 12.25
C GLY A 260 11.38 14.66 11.92
N GLY A 261 10.54 15.15 11.04
CA GLY A 261 10.30 16.58 10.81
C GLY A 261 11.38 17.30 9.97
N GLN A 262 12.16 16.59 9.18
CA GLN A 262 13.14 17.19 8.28
C GLN A 262 12.56 17.46 6.88
N GLY A 263 13.04 18.52 6.22
CA GLY A 263 12.64 18.88 4.86
C GLY A 263 11.27 19.58 4.76
N LYS A 264 10.67 19.55 3.58
CA LYS A 264 9.32 20.05 3.36
C LYS A 264 8.32 18.95 3.69
N LEU A 265 7.32 19.26 4.51
CA LEU A 265 6.34 18.30 5.01
C LEU A 265 4.94 18.52 4.45
N LEU A 266 4.66 19.76 4.00
CA LEU A 266 3.30 20.14 3.59
C LEU A 266 3.34 21.08 2.39
N VAL A 267 2.49 20.82 1.40
CA VAL A 267 2.10 21.81 0.38
C VAL A 267 0.76 22.38 0.76
N LEU A 268 0.66 23.72 0.77
CA LEU A 268 -0.55 24.47 1.00
C LEU A 268 -0.97 25.20 -0.28
N ILE A 269 -2.16 24.89 -0.79
CA ILE A 269 -2.74 25.50 -1.99
C ILE A 269 -3.98 26.28 -1.56
N PRO A 270 -3.89 27.62 -1.38
CA PRO A 270 -5.02 28.42 -0.95
C PRO A 270 -6.06 28.53 -2.07
N GLU A 271 -7.32 28.31 -1.72
CA GLU A 271 -8.47 28.57 -2.57
C GLU A 271 -9.06 29.95 -2.22
N SER A 272 -9.11 30.27 -0.92
CA SER A 272 -9.53 31.56 -0.39
C SER A 272 -8.69 31.93 0.84
N SER A 273 -9.04 33.01 1.52
CA SER A 273 -8.40 33.39 2.79
C SER A 273 -8.65 32.39 3.94
N LYS A 274 -9.65 31.50 3.80
CA LYS A 274 -10.08 30.56 4.85
C LYS A 274 -10.15 29.12 4.38
N SER A 275 -10.10 28.86 3.06
CA SER A 275 -10.16 27.53 2.48
C SER A 275 -8.90 27.19 1.72
N TYR A 276 -8.44 25.95 1.84
CA TYR A 276 -7.22 25.50 1.18
C TYR A 276 -7.17 23.99 1.05
N TYR A 277 -6.45 23.56 0.02
CA TYR A 277 -6.01 22.18 -0.14
C TYR A 277 -4.64 22.03 0.49
N MET A 278 -4.41 20.86 1.07
CA MET A 278 -3.15 20.46 1.66
C MET A 278 -2.69 19.15 1.04
N VAL A 279 -1.38 19.04 0.81
CA VAL A 279 -0.77 17.81 0.33
C VAL A 279 0.35 17.44 1.28
N GLU A 280 0.28 16.26 1.86
CA GLU A 280 1.31 15.69 2.73
C GLU A 280 1.76 14.33 2.19
N PHE A 281 2.97 13.92 2.51
CA PHE A 281 3.46 12.60 2.16
C PHE A 281 3.33 11.67 3.36
N ARG A 282 2.51 10.64 3.20
CA ARG A 282 2.36 9.57 4.19
C ARG A 282 3.14 8.34 3.70
N GLU A 283 4.06 7.86 4.52
CA GLU A 283 4.83 6.64 4.26
C GLU A 283 4.78 5.75 5.48
N LYS A 284 4.87 4.43 5.28
CA LYS A 284 4.75 3.43 6.35
C LYS A 284 6.01 3.40 7.23
N THR A 285 6.22 4.47 8.00
CA THR A 285 7.34 4.65 8.93
C THR A 285 6.83 5.04 10.31
N GLY A 286 7.51 4.63 11.39
CA GLY A 286 7.08 4.89 12.75
C GLY A 286 5.66 4.41 13.02
N TYR A 287 4.84 5.23 13.65
CA TYR A 287 3.43 4.87 13.87
C TYR A 287 2.62 4.74 12.58
N ASP A 288 3.05 5.37 11.47
CA ASP A 288 2.39 5.22 10.16
C ASP A 288 2.62 3.85 9.50
N THR A 289 3.42 2.96 10.07
CA THR A 289 3.46 1.54 9.66
C THR A 289 2.09 0.87 9.75
N ASN A 290 1.18 1.44 10.55
CA ASN A 290 -0.20 0.98 10.71
C ASN A 290 -1.16 1.46 9.61
N LEU A 291 -0.76 2.37 8.73
CA LEU A 291 -1.58 2.85 7.63
C LEU A 291 -1.92 1.71 6.65
N TYR A 292 -3.12 1.74 6.10
CA TYR A 292 -3.54 0.80 5.06
C TYR A 292 -2.83 1.09 3.74
N ASP A 293 -2.65 2.38 3.42
CA ASP A 293 -2.04 2.85 2.20
C ASP A 293 -0.98 3.92 2.48
N HIS A 294 -0.24 4.35 1.45
CA HIS A 294 0.79 5.38 1.53
C HIS A 294 0.85 6.17 0.21
N GLY A 295 1.46 7.36 0.22
CA GLY A 295 1.55 8.25 -0.94
C GLY A 295 1.22 9.70 -0.58
N ALA A 296 0.81 10.49 -1.57
CA ALA A 296 0.34 11.86 -1.39
C ALA A 296 -1.09 11.85 -0.83
N LEU A 297 -1.26 12.20 0.43
CA LEU A 297 -2.57 12.44 1.00
C LEU A 297 -2.99 13.88 0.72
N ILE A 298 -4.09 14.05 0.00
CA ILE A 298 -4.65 15.36 -0.30
C ILE A 298 -5.86 15.58 0.59
N THR A 299 -5.86 16.70 1.33
CA THR A 299 -6.96 17.08 2.20
C THR A 299 -7.48 18.47 1.85
N TYR A 300 -8.73 18.74 2.17
CA TYR A 300 -9.39 20.00 1.93
C TYR A 300 -10.07 20.53 3.19
N TYR A 301 -9.84 21.81 3.47
CA TYR A 301 -10.49 22.56 4.54
C TYR A 301 -11.24 23.77 3.96
N ASP A 302 -12.55 23.87 4.23
CA ASP A 302 -13.42 24.93 3.72
C ASP A 302 -13.61 26.11 4.69
N GLY A 303 -12.92 26.08 5.82
CA GLY A 303 -13.03 27.11 6.87
C GLY A 303 -14.23 26.91 7.82
N LYS A 304 -15.04 25.88 7.67
CA LYS A 304 -16.28 25.66 8.44
C LYS A 304 -16.47 24.23 8.91
N THR A 305 -16.24 23.27 8.02
CA THR A 305 -16.46 21.84 8.30
C THR A 305 -15.15 21.18 8.70
N PRO A 306 -15.18 19.99 9.32
CA PRO A 306 -13.98 19.21 9.55
C PRO A 306 -13.19 18.98 8.26
N LEU A 307 -11.87 18.82 8.42
CA LEU A 307 -10.96 18.48 7.33
C LEU A 307 -11.45 17.22 6.60
N ARG A 308 -11.42 17.24 5.27
CA ARG A 308 -11.84 16.11 4.42
C ARG A 308 -10.68 15.61 3.58
N VAL A 309 -10.60 14.30 3.41
CA VAL A 309 -9.69 13.71 2.45
C VAL A 309 -10.26 13.81 1.03
N ILE A 310 -9.40 14.03 0.07
CA ILE A 310 -9.71 13.87 -1.36
C ILE A 310 -9.36 12.43 -1.72
N ASP A 311 -10.37 11.66 -2.03
CA ASP A 311 -10.22 10.24 -2.33
C ASP A 311 -9.77 10.03 -3.78
N GLN A 312 -8.68 9.28 -3.97
CA GLN A 312 -8.21 8.91 -5.30
C GLN A 312 -9.07 7.79 -5.91
N ASN A 313 -9.80 7.03 -5.09
CA ASN A 313 -10.62 5.90 -5.54
C ASN A 313 -12.07 6.00 -5.02
N PRO A 314 -12.88 6.91 -5.56
CA PRO A 314 -14.25 7.12 -5.08
C PRO A 314 -15.20 5.95 -5.35
N MET A 315 -14.73 4.86 -5.96
CA MET A 315 -15.49 3.63 -6.16
C MET A 315 -15.51 2.72 -4.93
N THR A 316 -14.60 2.95 -3.96
CA THR A 316 -14.62 2.28 -2.66
C THR A 316 -15.46 3.07 -1.67
N SER A 317 -16.00 2.38 -0.65
CA SER A 317 -16.80 3.02 0.39
C SER A 317 -15.95 3.63 1.51
N TYR A 318 -14.64 3.47 1.45
CA TYR A 318 -13.70 3.79 2.51
C TYR A 318 -12.58 4.68 1.99
N PHE A 319 -11.97 5.47 2.91
CA PHE A 319 -10.89 6.40 2.58
C PHE A 319 -9.49 5.83 2.84
N ASN A 320 -9.38 4.57 3.21
CA ASN A 320 -8.11 3.92 3.53
C ASN A 320 -7.19 3.72 2.32
N ASP A 321 -7.70 3.91 1.10
CA ASP A 321 -6.96 3.88 -0.17
C ASP A 321 -6.95 5.23 -0.88
N ALA A 322 -7.17 6.33 -0.14
CA ALA A 322 -7.30 7.68 -0.69
C ALA A 322 -5.99 8.31 -1.19
N ALA A 323 -4.83 7.73 -0.88
CA ALA A 323 -3.54 8.32 -1.24
C ALA A 323 -3.25 8.24 -2.75
N PHE A 324 -2.80 9.36 -3.33
CA PHE A 324 -2.34 9.44 -4.72
C PHE A 324 -0.90 8.98 -4.82
N ASP A 325 -0.58 8.16 -5.82
CA ASP A 325 0.78 7.68 -6.02
C ASP A 325 1.02 7.26 -7.47
N PHE A 326 2.28 7.35 -7.92
CA PHE A 326 2.71 6.84 -9.22
C PHE A 326 3.18 5.38 -9.08
N ARG A 327 2.22 4.48 -8.90
CA ARG A 327 2.43 3.03 -8.81
C ARG A 327 1.17 2.28 -9.28
N PRO A 328 1.28 1.01 -9.67
CA PRO A 328 0.14 0.22 -10.12
C PRO A 328 -1.04 0.24 -9.14
N GLY A 329 -2.24 0.46 -9.65
CA GLY A 329 -3.48 0.48 -8.88
C GLY A 329 -3.72 1.78 -8.08
N ARG A 330 -2.91 2.83 -8.30
CA ARG A 330 -3.11 4.17 -7.75
C ARG A 330 -3.10 5.21 -8.86
N LEU A 331 -3.83 6.30 -8.64
CA LEU A 331 -3.81 7.45 -9.53
C LEU A 331 -2.74 8.43 -9.06
N PRO A 332 -1.81 8.88 -9.92
CA PRO A 332 -0.82 9.88 -9.55
C PRO A 332 -1.34 11.32 -9.69
N VAL A 333 -2.57 11.51 -10.17
CA VAL A 333 -3.06 12.84 -10.58
C VAL A 333 -4.40 13.15 -9.92
N TYR A 334 -4.43 14.25 -9.18
CA TYR A 334 -5.66 14.94 -8.79
C TYR A 334 -5.87 16.17 -9.66
N VAL A 335 -7.06 16.33 -10.21
CA VAL A 335 -7.47 17.52 -10.96
C VAL A 335 -8.65 18.15 -10.25
N ASN A 336 -8.49 19.41 -9.80
CA ASN A 336 -9.58 20.17 -9.24
C ASN A 336 -10.41 20.80 -10.37
N PRO A 337 -11.68 20.41 -10.56
CA PRO A 337 -12.50 20.91 -11.65
C PRO A 337 -12.99 22.34 -11.43
N PHE A 338 -13.01 22.83 -10.17
CA PHE A 338 -13.61 24.11 -9.79
C PHE A 338 -12.60 25.26 -9.79
N THR A 339 -11.42 25.02 -9.24
CA THR A 339 -10.38 26.05 -9.07
C THR A 339 -9.27 25.97 -10.12
N GLY A 340 -9.34 24.98 -11.00
CA GLY A 340 -8.50 24.90 -12.18
C GLY A 340 -7.03 24.49 -11.93
N PHE A 341 -6.72 23.85 -10.79
CA PHE A 341 -5.39 23.32 -10.53
C PHE A 341 -5.34 21.78 -10.52
N SER A 342 -4.14 21.25 -10.57
CA SER A 342 -3.87 19.83 -10.40
C SER A 342 -2.69 19.59 -9.47
N VAL A 343 -2.70 18.43 -8.79
CA VAL A 343 -1.57 17.86 -8.08
C VAL A 343 -1.16 16.59 -8.80
N ILE A 344 0.09 16.47 -9.17
CA ILE A 344 0.64 15.35 -9.94
C ILE A 344 1.81 14.78 -9.17
N VAL A 345 1.71 13.52 -8.76
CA VAL A 345 2.81 12.77 -8.16
C VAL A 345 3.70 12.26 -9.29
N LEU A 346 4.94 12.72 -9.32
CA LEU A 346 5.91 12.38 -10.36
C LEU A 346 6.74 11.15 -9.99
N GLU A 347 7.12 11.05 -8.71
CA GLU A 347 7.97 9.96 -8.23
C GLU A 347 7.77 9.78 -6.72
N ASN A 348 7.71 8.53 -6.27
CA ASN A 348 7.76 8.15 -4.85
C ASN A 348 8.98 7.24 -4.61
N LYS A 349 9.92 7.69 -3.77
CA LYS A 349 11.13 6.94 -3.37
C LYS A 349 11.10 6.53 -1.90
N ASN A 350 9.94 6.42 -1.27
CA ASN A 350 9.71 6.12 0.15
C ASN A 350 10.30 7.16 1.12
N THR A 351 11.41 7.78 0.79
CA THR A 351 12.05 8.86 1.58
C THR A 351 11.75 10.25 1.05
N LEU A 352 11.23 10.33 -0.18
CA LEU A 352 10.95 11.59 -0.86
C LEU A 352 9.86 11.40 -1.90
N LEU A 353 8.81 12.19 -1.81
CA LEU A 353 7.74 12.27 -2.81
C LEU A 353 7.96 13.52 -3.67
N LYS A 354 8.23 13.34 -4.96
CA LYS A 354 8.27 14.46 -5.91
C LYS A 354 6.88 14.70 -6.47
N LEU A 355 6.46 15.93 -6.48
CA LEU A 355 5.18 16.32 -7.05
C LEU A 355 5.26 17.65 -7.80
N MET A 356 4.29 17.82 -8.68
CA MET A 356 4.05 19.06 -9.40
C MET A 356 2.64 19.56 -9.09
N VAL A 357 2.51 20.82 -8.72
CA VAL A 357 1.22 21.51 -8.71
C VAL A 357 1.16 22.37 -9.97
N SER A 358 0.09 22.23 -10.77
CA SER A 358 -0.03 22.89 -12.06
C SER A 358 -1.49 23.21 -12.40
N THR A 359 -1.75 23.64 -13.62
CA THR A 359 -3.11 23.88 -14.11
C THR A 359 -3.90 22.57 -14.27
N ALA A 360 -5.23 22.65 -14.22
CA ALA A 360 -6.10 21.52 -14.45
C ALA A 360 -5.88 20.88 -15.84
N GLU A 361 -5.57 21.70 -16.85
CA GLU A 361 -5.30 21.22 -18.21
C GLU A 361 -4.07 20.32 -18.24
N LYS A 362 -2.98 20.75 -17.60
CA LYS A 362 -1.77 19.94 -17.49
C LYS A 362 -2.01 18.64 -16.70
N GLY A 363 -2.85 18.70 -15.66
CA GLY A 363 -3.29 17.52 -14.92
C GLY A 363 -4.07 16.53 -15.78
N LYS A 364 -4.96 17.01 -16.66
CA LYS A 364 -5.70 16.15 -17.60
C LYS A 364 -4.76 15.44 -18.57
N ILE A 365 -3.73 16.13 -19.08
CA ILE A 365 -2.73 15.52 -19.96
C ILE A 365 -1.93 14.48 -19.19
N ALA A 366 -1.48 14.78 -17.97
CA ALA A 366 -0.79 13.84 -17.10
C ALA A 366 -1.64 12.59 -16.81
N GLY A 367 -2.92 12.74 -16.53
CA GLY A 367 -3.83 11.62 -16.33
C GLY A 367 -4.07 10.77 -17.58
N LYS A 368 -4.01 11.36 -18.79
CA LYS A 368 -4.00 10.58 -20.04
C LYS A 368 -2.70 9.81 -20.21
N ALA A 369 -1.57 10.44 -19.90
CA ALA A 369 -0.24 9.84 -20.00
C ALA A 369 -0.09 8.64 -19.04
N GLU A 370 -0.55 8.77 -17.81
CA GLU A 370 -0.58 7.68 -16.85
C GLU A 370 -1.41 6.49 -17.34
N ARG A 371 -2.63 6.73 -17.84
CA ARG A 371 -3.47 5.66 -18.38
C ARG A 371 -2.82 4.94 -19.56
N ALA A 372 -2.12 5.66 -20.43
CA ALA A 372 -1.38 5.05 -21.52
C ALA A 372 -0.23 4.15 -21.03
N ILE A 373 0.50 4.57 -19.98
CA ILE A 373 1.50 3.74 -19.30
C ILE A 373 0.85 2.48 -18.74
N ALA A 374 -0.25 2.61 -18.02
CA ALA A 374 -0.95 1.50 -17.39
C ALA A 374 -1.46 0.49 -18.43
N GLU A 375 -2.00 0.96 -19.56
CA GLU A 375 -2.47 0.14 -20.68
C GLU A 375 -1.31 -0.62 -21.35
N ALA A 376 -0.20 0.05 -21.62
CA ALA A 376 0.98 -0.59 -22.17
C ALA A 376 1.54 -1.66 -21.22
N ASN A 377 1.67 -1.32 -19.94
CA ASN A 377 2.17 -2.24 -18.91
C ASN A 377 1.29 -3.49 -18.76
N SER A 378 -0.03 -3.31 -18.72
CA SER A 378 -0.98 -4.44 -18.61
C SER A 378 -0.94 -5.34 -19.84
N THR A 379 -0.77 -4.77 -21.05
CA THR A 379 -0.64 -5.52 -22.30
C THR A 379 0.66 -6.32 -22.35
N ILE A 380 1.77 -5.73 -21.93
CA ILE A 380 3.07 -6.42 -21.81
C ILE A 380 2.95 -7.59 -20.82
N ALA A 381 2.37 -7.36 -19.64
CA ALA A 381 2.18 -8.40 -18.63
C ALA A 381 1.30 -9.54 -19.16
N ALA A 382 0.16 -9.23 -19.78
CA ALA A 382 -0.75 -10.24 -20.32
C ALA A 382 -0.10 -11.09 -21.43
N ASN A 383 0.72 -10.49 -22.31
CA ASN A 383 1.44 -11.25 -23.33
C ASN A 383 2.53 -12.13 -22.71
N ARG A 384 3.23 -11.64 -21.69
CA ARG A 384 4.25 -12.41 -20.95
C ARG A 384 3.62 -13.64 -20.28
N ASP A 385 2.47 -13.47 -19.62
CA ASP A 385 1.73 -14.56 -18.99
C ASP A 385 1.23 -15.60 -20.01
N GLN A 386 0.95 -15.17 -21.24
CA GLN A 386 0.59 -16.07 -22.35
C GLN A 386 1.80 -16.71 -23.04
N GLY A 387 3.02 -16.40 -22.64
CA GLY A 387 4.24 -16.89 -23.28
C GLY A 387 4.61 -16.19 -24.59
N LYS A 388 3.94 -15.12 -24.98
CA LYS A 388 4.25 -14.31 -26.15
C LYS A 388 5.35 -13.30 -25.82
N THR A 389 6.60 -13.74 -25.81
CA THR A 389 7.74 -12.92 -25.34
C THR A 389 8.58 -12.30 -26.45
N LYS A 390 8.46 -12.76 -27.71
CA LYS A 390 9.21 -12.21 -28.86
C LYS A 390 8.67 -10.81 -29.19
N GLY A 391 9.52 -9.80 -29.08
CA GLY A 391 9.20 -8.38 -29.30
C GLY A 391 8.85 -7.60 -28.02
N LEU A 392 8.69 -8.25 -26.85
CA LEU A 392 8.42 -7.54 -25.59
C LEU A 392 9.61 -6.72 -25.08
N GLU A 393 10.85 -7.06 -25.41
CA GLU A 393 12.03 -6.29 -25.00
C GLU A 393 11.97 -4.83 -25.50
N GLU A 394 11.55 -4.63 -26.76
CA GLU A 394 11.34 -3.28 -27.29
C GLU A 394 10.18 -2.57 -26.61
N ALA A 395 9.08 -3.29 -26.31
CA ALA A 395 7.94 -2.74 -25.58
C ALA A 395 8.34 -2.29 -24.18
N ASP A 396 9.07 -3.12 -23.43
CA ASP A 396 9.64 -2.78 -22.12
C ASP A 396 10.56 -1.55 -22.18
N GLY A 397 11.37 -1.45 -23.23
CA GLY A 397 12.25 -0.31 -23.48
C GLY A 397 11.46 1.00 -23.63
N PHE A 398 10.44 1.01 -24.48
CA PHE A 398 9.55 2.17 -24.64
C PHE A 398 8.75 2.49 -23.38
N LEU A 399 8.26 1.48 -22.67
CA LEU A 399 7.54 1.68 -21.40
C LEU A 399 8.44 2.34 -20.36
N LYS A 400 9.69 1.91 -20.21
CA LYS A 400 10.66 2.53 -19.32
C LYS A 400 10.90 3.99 -19.68
N LEU A 401 11.13 4.30 -20.97
CA LEU A 401 11.29 5.68 -21.44
C LEU A 401 10.04 6.53 -21.18
N ALA A 402 8.84 5.95 -21.32
CA ALA A 402 7.59 6.64 -21.01
C ALA A 402 7.49 6.99 -19.52
N ILE A 403 7.86 6.07 -18.62
CA ILE A 403 7.91 6.30 -17.17
C ILE A 403 8.93 7.39 -16.85
N ASP A 404 10.13 7.34 -17.42
CA ASP A 404 11.16 8.37 -17.21
C ASP A 404 10.68 9.75 -17.69
N ALA A 405 10.03 9.84 -18.85
CA ALA A 405 9.44 11.08 -19.35
C ALA A 405 8.33 11.60 -18.43
N PHE A 406 7.49 10.72 -17.86
CA PHE A 406 6.46 11.10 -16.88
C PHE A 406 7.08 11.72 -15.63
N THR A 407 8.13 11.10 -15.07
CA THR A 407 8.82 11.63 -13.87
C THR A 407 9.50 12.98 -14.11
N MET A 408 9.78 13.29 -15.38
CA MET A 408 10.28 14.60 -15.84
C MET A 408 9.16 15.60 -16.21
N ALA A 409 7.89 15.23 -15.98
CA ALA A 409 6.71 16.01 -16.34
C ALA A 409 6.57 16.33 -17.85
N LYS A 410 7.11 15.48 -18.72
CA LYS A 410 7.02 15.56 -20.20
C LYS A 410 5.86 14.71 -20.71
N PHE A 411 4.63 15.08 -20.36
CA PHE A 411 3.46 14.21 -20.53
C PHE A 411 3.09 13.90 -21.98
N GLU A 412 3.33 14.82 -22.91
CA GLU A 412 3.12 14.59 -24.35
C GLU A 412 4.13 13.58 -24.92
N GLU A 413 5.40 13.65 -24.50
CA GLU A 413 6.43 12.67 -24.82
C GLU A 413 6.08 11.31 -24.21
N THR A 414 5.60 11.30 -22.97
CA THR A 414 5.10 10.09 -22.28
C THR A 414 4.00 9.40 -23.08
N LEU A 415 3.00 10.15 -23.56
CA LEU A 415 1.91 9.62 -24.38
C LEU A 415 2.42 8.94 -25.64
N THR A 416 3.38 9.56 -26.32
CA THR A 416 3.99 9.01 -27.55
C THR A 416 4.73 7.71 -27.26
N LEU A 417 5.58 7.70 -26.23
CA LEU A 417 6.39 6.53 -25.85
C LEU A 417 5.51 5.38 -25.32
N ALA A 418 4.51 5.67 -24.49
CA ALA A 418 3.59 4.66 -23.99
C ALA A 418 2.77 4.02 -25.11
N LYS A 419 2.35 4.81 -26.11
CA LYS A 419 1.68 4.29 -27.31
C LYS A 419 2.60 3.36 -28.11
N GLN A 420 3.88 3.73 -28.28
CA GLN A 420 4.86 2.85 -28.94
C GLN A 420 5.06 1.54 -28.16
N ALA A 421 5.14 1.63 -26.82
CA ALA A 421 5.21 0.44 -25.96
C ALA A 421 4.00 -0.48 -26.16
N PHE A 422 2.80 0.10 -26.17
CA PHE A 422 1.56 -0.63 -26.38
C PHE A 422 1.50 -1.30 -27.77
N GLU A 423 1.83 -0.57 -28.85
CA GLU A 423 1.85 -1.10 -30.22
C GLU A 423 2.86 -2.24 -30.37
N LYS A 424 4.05 -2.13 -29.76
CA LYS A 424 5.05 -3.19 -29.73
C LYS A 424 4.55 -4.42 -28.96
N ALA A 425 3.91 -4.19 -27.82
CA ALA A 425 3.31 -5.27 -27.04
C ALA A 425 2.20 -6.00 -27.80
N LEU A 426 1.32 -5.28 -28.52
CA LEU A 426 0.30 -5.91 -29.38
C LEU A 426 0.89 -6.78 -30.47
N GLY A 427 2.07 -6.42 -30.99
CA GLY A 427 2.80 -7.20 -31.99
C GLY A 427 3.60 -8.38 -31.44
N ALA A 428 3.57 -8.62 -30.14
CA ALA A 428 4.32 -9.71 -29.50
C ALA A 428 3.84 -11.08 -29.96
N THR A 429 4.78 -11.96 -30.23
CA THR A 429 4.51 -13.32 -30.70
C THR A 429 5.22 -14.35 -29.84
N PHE A 430 4.84 -15.63 -30.03
CA PHE A 430 5.56 -16.73 -29.39
C PHE A 430 7.01 -16.80 -29.89
N PRO A 431 7.97 -17.18 -29.04
CA PRO A 431 9.35 -17.45 -29.47
C PRO A 431 9.41 -18.52 -30.54
N GLU A 432 10.45 -18.50 -31.36
CA GLU A 432 10.64 -19.54 -32.40
C GLU A 432 10.71 -20.93 -31.79
N ALA A 433 11.34 -21.07 -30.63
CA ALA A 433 11.41 -22.33 -29.90
C ALA A 433 10.03 -22.93 -29.60
N TYR A 434 9.04 -22.10 -29.23
CA TYR A 434 7.64 -22.55 -29.04
C TYR A 434 7.09 -23.23 -30.30
N THR A 435 7.20 -22.53 -31.46
CA THR A 435 6.64 -23.04 -32.71
C THR A 435 7.38 -24.29 -33.20
N GLN A 436 8.72 -24.28 -33.07
CA GLN A 436 9.56 -25.42 -33.48
C GLN A 436 9.34 -26.62 -32.56
N ALA A 437 9.31 -26.43 -31.24
CA ALA A 437 9.07 -27.51 -30.29
C ALA A 437 7.69 -28.15 -30.50
N GLY A 438 6.62 -27.33 -30.61
CA GLY A 438 5.27 -27.83 -30.83
C GLY A 438 5.13 -28.64 -32.11
N LYS A 439 5.76 -28.17 -33.23
CA LYS A 439 5.80 -28.90 -34.49
C LYS A 439 6.55 -30.23 -34.37
N LEU A 440 7.72 -30.21 -33.72
CA LEU A 440 8.55 -31.39 -33.57
C LEU A 440 7.94 -32.44 -32.66
N LEU A 441 7.34 -32.01 -31.53
CA LEU A 441 6.59 -32.90 -30.61
C LEU A 441 5.42 -33.58 -31.34
N ASN A 442 4.68 -32.82 -32.17
CA ASN A 442 3.57 -33.41 -32.92
C ASN A 442 4.07 -34.43 -33.94
N GLN A 443 5.17 -34.17 -34.64
CA GLN A 443 5.82 -35.12 -35.55
C GLN A 443 6.33 -36.35 -34.78
N THR A 444 6.92 -36.17 -33.62
CA THR A 444 7.42 -37.24 -32.74
C THR A 444 6.28 -38.14 -32.28
N ARG A 445 5.15 -37.54 -31.88
CA ARG A 445 3.93 -38.30 -31.54
C ARG A 445 3.48 -39.18 -32.67
N THR A 446 3.35 -38.64 -33.89
CA THR A 446 2.94 -39.40 -35.05
C THR A 446 3.88 -40.57 -35.34
N LYS A 447 5.21 -40.33 -35.29
CA LYS A 447 6.19 -41.43 -35.46
C LYS A 447 6.12 -42.49 -34.37
N LEU A 448 5.88 -42.13 -33.12
CA LEU A 448 5.68 -43.12 -32.02
C LEU A 448 4.40 -43.92 -32.20
N GLU A 449 3.29 -43.26 -32.60
CA GLU A 449 2.04 -43.97 -32.92
C GLU A 449 2.20 -44.95 -34.11
N GLU A 450 2.92 -44.54 -35.14
CA GLU A 450 3.26 -45.42 -36.27
C GLU A 450 4.12 -46.61 -35.84
N ALA A 451 5.12 -46.35 -34.98
CA ALA A 451 5.96 -47.38 -34.41
C ALA A 451 5.13 -48.36 -33.55
N GLY A 452 4.23 -47.87 -32.71
CA GLY A 452 3.36 -48.71 -31.85
C GLY A 452 2.44 -49.65 -32.62
N ARG A 453 2.17 -49.42 -33.90
CA ARG A 453 1.34 -50.27 -34.78
C ARG A 453 2.13 -51.41 -35.46
N LYS A 454 3.47 -51.39 -35.41
CA LYS A 454 4.35 -52.37 -36.05
C LYS A 454 4.83 -53.40 -35.04
N PRO A 455 4.83 -54.71 -35.39
CA PRO A 455 5.43 -55.73 -34.54
C PRO A 455 6.96 -55.71 -34.69
N TYR A 456 7.67 -55.27 -33.64
CA TYR A 456 9.13 -55.29 -33.61
C TYR A 456 9.64 -56.63 -33.10
N LYS A 457 10.68 -57.15 -33.75
CA LYS A 457 11.37 -58.39 -33.42
C LYS A 457 12.73 -58.14 -32.72
N SER A 458 13.32 -56.98 -32.97
CA SER A 458 14.57 -56.57 -32.32
C SER A 458 14.27 -56.03 -30.91
N GLN A 459 14.80 -56.67 -29.87
CA GLN A 459 14.72 -56.14 -28.50
C GLN A 459 15.41 -54.82 -28.30
N GLU A 460 16.47 -54.55 -29.09
CA GLU A 460 17.19 -53.29 -29.10
C GLU A 460 16.32 -52.15 -29.63
N ALA A 461 15.59 -52.42 -30.73
CA ALA A 461 14.64 -51.45 -31.30
C ALA A 461 13.50 -51.12 -30.30
N VAL A 462 12.96 -52.11 -29.60
CA VAL A 462 11.94 -51.90 -28.58
C VAL A 462 12.43 -51.00 -27.43
N LYS A 463 13.63 -51.25 -26.90
CA LYS A 463 14.24 -50.42 -25.84
C LYS A 463 14.48 -49.00 -26.29
N LEU A 464 14.87 -48.77 -27.54
CA LEU A 464 15.07 -47.42 -28.10
C LEU A 464 13.72 -46.69 -28.20
N LEU A 465 12.65 -47.35 -28.59
CA LEU A 465 11.31 -46.77 -28.66
C LEU A 465 10.76 -46.43 -27.26
N GLU A 466 10.99 -47.27 -26.27
CA GLU A 466 10.63 -46.97 -24.86
C GLU A 466 11.34 -45.72 -24.38
N LYS A 467 12.65 -45.62 -24.63
CA LYS A 467 13.47 -44.42 -24.27
C LYS A 467 13.00 -43.19 -25.05
N ALA A 468 12.67 -43.32 -26.32
CA ALA A 468 12.13 -42.25 -27.12
C ALA A 468 10.79 -41.71 -26.55
N ASN A 469 9.93 -42.63 -26.11
CA ASN A 469 8.65 -42.25 -25.48
C ASN A 469 8.86 -41.48 -24.16
N VAL A 470 9.87 -41.88 -23.36
CA VAL A 470 10.23 -41.12 -22.13
C VAL A 470 10.64 -39.67 -22.47
N PHE A 471 11.55 -39.49 -23.45
CA PHE A 471 11.95 -38.15 -23.86
C PHE A 471 10.81 -37.36 -24.50
N TYR A 472 9.91 -38.01 -25.24
CA TYR A 472 8.71 -37.34 -25.75
C TYR A 472 7.81 -36.84 -24.62
N THR A 473 7.53 -37.67 -23.60
CA THR A 473 6.69 -37.28 -22.46
C THR A 473 7.32 -36.10 -21.68
N GLN A 474 8.62 -36.20 -21.35
CA GLN A 474 9.36 -35.08 -20.72
C GLN A 474 9.36 -33.82 -21.59
N GLY A 475 9.42 -33.98 -22.92
CA GLY A 475 9.33 -32.85 -23.84
C GLY A 475 7.95 -32.19 -23.87
N VAL A 476 6.88 -32.97 -23.71
CA VAL A 476 5.51 -32.44 -23.57
C VAL A 476 5.38 -31.69 -22.24
N ASP A 477 5.85 -32.26 -21.14
CA ASP A 477 5.83 -31.63 -19.82
C ASP A 477 6.58 -30.27 -19.86
N ALA A 478 7.79 -30.24 -20.39
CA ALA A 478 8.59 -29.00 -20.55
C ALA A 478 7.89 -27.96 -21.45
N TYR A 479 7.18 -28.43 -22.49
CA TYR A 479 6.42 -27.52 -23.37
C TYR A 479 5.25 -26.88 -22.65
N GLU A 480 4.52 -27.65 -21.81
CA GLU A 480 3.41 -27.14 -21.00
C GLU A 480 3.88 -26.22 -19.86
N GLU A 481 5.07 -26.46 -19.32
CA GLU A 481 5.72 -25.60 -18.32
C GLU A 481 6.33 -24.30 -18.93
N GLY A 482 6.34 -24.17 -20.27
CA GLY A 482 6.87 -22.98 -20.95
C GLY A 482 8.39 -23.01 -21.21
N ASP A 483 9.07 -24.12 -20.90
CA ASP A 483 10.48 -24.33 -21.26
C ASP A 483 10.60 -24.95 -22.67
N TRP A 484 10.33 -24.13 -23.65
CA TRP A 484 10.28 -24.57 -25.05
C TRP A 484 11.63 -24.94 -25.63
N ALA A 485 12.73 -24.43 -25.07
CA ALA A 485 14.08 -24.79 -25.49
C ALA A 485 14.39 -26.25 -25.08
N THR A 486 14.11 -26.59 -23.83
CA THR A 486 14.22 -27.99 -23.35
C THR A 486 13.25 -28.92 -24.05
N ALA A 487 12.01 -28.49 -24.30
CA ALA A 487 11.02 -29.25 -25.07
C ALA A 487 11.53 -29.58 -26.48
N LEU A 488 12.15 -28.61 -27.17
CA LEU A 488 12.72 -28.80 -28.49
C LEU A 488 13.87 -29.83 -28.48
N ASP A 489 14.81 -29.70 -27.55
CA ASP A 489 15.95 -30.63 -27.41
C ASP A 489 15.47 -32.07 -27.12
N LEU A 490 14.50 -32.23 -26.19
CA LEU A 490 13.95 -33.53 -25.86
C LEU A 490 13.21 -34.16 -27.03
N ALA A 491 12.45 -33.37 -27.80
CA ALA A 491 11.79 -33.85 -29.02
C ALA A 491 12.79 -34.29 -30.09
N GLN A 492 13.91 -33.58 -30.24
CA GLN A 492 15.00 -33.97 -31.15
C GLN A 492 15.63 -35.30 -30.74
N LYS A 493 15.93 -35.46 -29.43
CA LYS A 493 16.45 -36.72 -28.86
C LYS A 493 15.48 -37.87 -29.05
N ALA A 494 14.19 -37.65 -28.84
CA ALA A 494 13.19 -38.66 -29.10
C ALA A 494 13.12 -39.11 -30.55
N GLN A 495 13.15 -38.14 -31.48
CA GLN A 495 13.15 -38.48 -32.94
C GLN A 495 14.38 -39.25 -33.35
N ALA A 496 15.58 -38.89 -32.89
CA ALA A 496 16.81 -39.59 -33.17
C ALA A 496 16.75 -41.08 -32.71
N LEU A 497 16.18 -41.33 -31.53
CA LEU A 497 16.02 -42.69 -31.01
C LEU A 497 14.99 -43.48 -31.84
N ILE A 498 13.92 -42.85 -32.32
CA ILE A 498 12.94 -43.52 -33.21
C ILE A 498 13.60 -43.96 -34.52
N GLU A 499 14.38 -43.06 -35.12
CA GLU A 499 15.09 -43.39 -36.36
C GLU A 499 16.14 -44.47 -36.17
N GLU A 500 16.83 -44.47 -35.06
CA GLU A 500 17.76 -45.54 -34.70
C GLU A 500 17.01 -46.87 -34.45
N ALA A 501 15.86 -46.86 -33.79
CA ALA A 501 15.04 -48.02 -33.58
C ALA A 501 14.60 -48.66 -34.94
N PHE A 502 14.19 -47.84 -35.89
CA PHE A 502 13.82 -48.34 -37.23
C PHE A 502 15.05 -48.96 -37.93
N ARG A 503 16.20 -48.34 -37.85
CA ARG A 503 17.44 -48.87 -38.39
C ARG A 503 17.82 -50.24 -37.77
N LYS A 504 17.70 -50.34 -36.42
CA LYS A 504 17.99 -51.61 -35.71
C LYS A 504 17.00 -52.73 -36.04
N GLU A 505 15.75 -52.45 -36.29
CA GLU A 505 14.77 -53.42 -36.75
C GLU A 505 15.11 -53.92 -38.18
N ASP A 506 15.48 -52.99 -39.07
CA ASP A 506 15.91 -53.33 -40.45
C ASP A 506 17.21 -54.16 -40.48
N GLU A 507 18.19 -53.82 -39.65
CA GLU A 507 19.41 -54.60 -39.46
C GLU A 507 19.08 -56.04 -38.97
N PHE A 508 18.20 -56.16 -37.98
CA PHE A 508 17.77 -57.45 -37.45
C PHE A 508 17.02 -58.27 -38.51
N ALA A 509 16.13 -57.66 -39.29
CA ALA A 509 15.39 -58.33 -40.35
C ALA A 509 16.37 -58.88 -41.44
N LYS A 510 17.35 -58.09 -41.87
CA LYS A 510 18.39 -58.54 -42.81
C LYS A 510 19.25 -59.66 -42.25
N GLN A 511 19.62 -59.65 -40.99
CA GLN A 511 20.35 -60.72 -40.33
C GLN A 511 19.51 -62.00 -40.29
N GLN A 512 18.22 -61.91 -39.99
CA GLN A 512 17.31 -63.04 -40.00
C GLN A 512 17.15 -63.66 -41.41
N GLU A 513 17.00 -62.81 -42.44
CA GLU A 513 16.95 -63.27 -43.83
C GLU A 513 18.24 -64.00 -44.26
N THR A 514 19.39 -63.40 -43.94
CA THR A 514 20.68 -64.02 -44.21
C THR A 514 20.85 -65.33 -43.47
N SER A 515 20.47 -65.39 -42.20
CA SER A 515 20.51 -66.62 -41.41
C SER A 515 19.58 -67.68 -41.95
N ARG A 516 18.37 -67.33 -42.38
CA ARG A 516 17.42 -68.24 -43.04
C ARG A 516 17.97 -68.76 -44.34
N PHE A 517 18.58 -67.88 -45.18
CA PHE A 517 19.20 -68.30 -46.44
C PHE A 517 20.37 -69.27 -46.19
N LEU A 518 21.21 -69.02 -45.21
CA LEU A 518 22.31 -69.93 -44.83
C LEU A 518 21.77 -71.31 -44.33
N ILE A 519 20.72 -71.31 -43.52
CA ILE A 519 20.11 -72.54 -43.06
C ILE A 519 19.49 -73.33 -44.20
N ILE A 520 18.78 -72.68 -45.12
CA ILE A 520 18.17 -73.32 -46.31
C ILE A 520 19.26 -73.84 -47.24
N SER A 521 20.30 -73.04 -47.49
CA SER A 521 21.42 -73.44 -48.32
C SER A 521 22.20 -74.61 -47.69
N GLY A 522 22.46 -74.57 -46.39
CA GLY A 522 23.07 -75.67 -45.66
C GLY A 522 22.25 -76.98 -45.69
N ALA A 523 20.94 -76.84 -45.50
CA ALA A 523 20.02 -77.99 -45.62
C ALA A 523 19.99 -78.57 -47.01
N ALA A 524 20.02 -77.76 -48.07
CA ALA A 524 20.09 -78.18 -49.44
C ALA A 524 21.39 -78.93 -49.73
N VAL A 525 22.55 -78.37 -49.27
CA VAL A 525 23.85 -79.06 -49.40
C VAL A 525 23.86 -80.41 -48.65
N LEU A 526 23.27 -80.51 -47.49
CA LEU A 526 23.17 -81.74 -46.70
C LEU A 526 22.29 -82.76 -47.40
N LEU A 527 21.15 -82.35 -48.00
CA LEU A 527 20.29 -83.22 -48.82
C LEU A 527 21.01 -83.72 -50.07
N ILE A 528 21.77 -82.92 -50.76
CA ILE A 528 22.58 -83.31 -51.93
C ILE A 528 23.66 -84.30 -51.47
N ALA A 529 24.33 -84.05 -50.35
CA ALA A 529 25.33 -85.00 -49.84
C ALA A 529 24.75 -86.34 -49.42
N LEU A 530 23.54 -86.34 -48.78
CA LEU A 530 22.77 -87.60 -48.45
C LEU A 530 22.34 -88.35 -49.68
N ALA A 531 21.85 -87.66 -50.72
CA ALA A 531 21.48 -88.23 -51.99
C ALA A 531 22.70 -88.84 -52.73
N ALA A 532 23.84 -88.11 -52.77
CA ALA A 532 25.07 -88.61 -53.31
C ALA A 532 25.56 -89.90 -52.58
N SER A 533 25.49 -89.89 -51.23
CA SER A 533 25.85 -91.05 -50.40
C SER A 533 24.97 -92.23 -50.65
N ALA A 534 23.65 -92.04 -50.82
CA ALA A 534 22.67 -93.11 -51.16
C ALA A 534 22.95 -93.68 -52.55
N ILE A 535 23.36 -92.83 -53.55
CA ILE A 535 23.73 -93.31 -54.90
C ILE A 535 25.05 -94.09 -54.84
N ILE A 536 26.01 -93.67 -54.05
CA ILE A 536 27.29 -94.44 -53.87
C ILE A 536 27.01 -95.80 -53.16
N GLN A 537 26.15 -95.84 -52.16
CA GLN A 537 25.78 -97.10 -51.49
C GLN A 537 25.02 -98.06 -52.44
N ARG A 538 24.15 -97.55 -53.30
CA ARG A 538 23.44 -98.34 -54.30
C ARG A 538 24.40 -98.89 -55.36
N ARG A 539 25.43 -98.15 -55.77
CA ARG A 539 26.47 -98.60 -56.67
C ARG A 539 27.38 -99.66 -56.06
N LYS A 540 27.69 -99.60 -54.74
CA LYS A 540 28.43 -100.66 -54.01
C LYS A 540 27.64 -101.97 -53.84
N LYS A 541 26.31 -101.94 -53.83
CA LYS A 541 25.46 -103.15 -53.76
C LYS A 541 25.19 -103.82 -55.15
N ARG A 542 25.64 -103.26 -56.25
CA ARG A 542 25.56 -103.81 -57.64
C ARG A 542 26.91 -104.29 -58.20
N LYS A 543 27.95 -104.31 -57.46
CA LYS A 543 29.15 -105.10 -57.65
C LYS A 543 29.19 -106.21 -56.64
#